data_43193846d3eb82826894a1ab0d4e00a0
#
_entry.id   43193846d3eb82826894a1ab0d4e00a0
#
_cell.length_a   1.000
_cell.length_b   1.000
_cell.length_c   1.000
_cell.angle_alpha   90.00
_cell.angle_beta   90.00
_cell.angle_gamma   90.00
#
_symmetry.space_group_name_H-M   'P 1'
#
loop_
_entity.id
_entity.type
_entity.pdbx_description
1 polymer ?
#
loop_
_entity_poly.entity_id
_entity_poly.type
_entity_poly.pdbx_seq_one_letter_code
_entity_poly.pdbx_strand_id
1 'polypeptide(L)'
;GPKAVHSYSVVTKDWKYIYWPYAEGELEAADELYHLAEDRLELNNVLRDSDAQEALAEMRKTYDAAVTAWKKESVPYHSYKQYGTIFDRHVKWAEKREVFLGLQK
;
A
#
# COMPACT_ATOMS: atom_id res chain seq x y z
N GLY A 1 -12.59 -13.92 14.39
CA GLY A 1 -11.75 -14.68 13.47
C GLY A 1 -10.45 -13.96 13.16
N PRO A 2 -9.57 -14.60 12.41
CA PRO A 2 -8.31 -13.96 12.07
C PRO A 2 -8.58 -12.68 11.28
N LYS A 3 -7.89 -11.63 11.65
CA LYS A 3 -8.01 -10.38 10.94
C LYS A 3 -7.36 -10.51 9.58
N ALA A 4 -8.08 -10.15 8.54
CA ALA A 4 -7.50 -10.10 7.22
C ALA A 4 -6.49 -8.96 7.18
N VAL A 5 -5.27 -9.28 6.78
CA VAL A 5 -4.25 -8.28 6.56
C VAL A 5 -4.27 -7.98 5.07
N HIS A 6 -4.56 -6.75 4.72
CA HIS A 6 -4.65 -6.33 3.33
C HIS A 6 -3.49 -5.44 2.97
N SER A 7 -2.95 -5.67 1.81
CA SER A 7 -1.90 -4.82 1.26
C SER A 7 -2.24 -4.45 -0.18
N TYR A 8 -1.61 -3.42 -0.67
CA TYR A 8 -1.68 -3.06 -2.07
C TYR A 8 -0.27 -2.85 -2.58
N SER A 9 0.02 -3.38 -3.75
CA SER A 9 1.36 -3.32 -4.29
C SER A 9 1.37 -2.84 -5.74
N VAL A 10 2.48 -2.26 -6.14
CA VAL A 10 2.75 -1.92 -7.53
C VAL A 10 4.06 -2.60 -7.93
N VAL A 11 4.08 -3.09 -9.15
CA VAL A 11 5.21 -3.86 -9.66
C VAL A 11 5.65 -3.27 -10.99
N THR A 12 6.95 -3.05 -11.12
CA THR A 12 7.57 -2.74 -12.40
C THR A 12 8.47 -3.92 -12.78
N LYS A 13 9.18 -3.81 -13.90
CA LYS A 13 10.09 -4.86 -14.31
C LYS A 13 11.15 -5.19 -13.27
N ASP A 14 11.67 -4.16 -12.60
CA ASP A 14 12.82 -4.31 -11.71
C ASP A 14 12.47 -4.19 -10.22
N TRP A 15 11.31 -3.64 -9.87
CA TRP A 15 10.98 -3.31 -8.49
C TRP A 15 9.57 -3.70 -8.13
N LYS A 16 9.36 -4.01 -6.83
CA LYS A 16 8.02 -4.20 -6.25
C LYS A 16 7.93 -3.38 -4.97
N TYR A 17 6.88 -2.59 -4.86
CA TYR A 17 6.59 -1.79 -3.69
C TYR A 17 5.26 -2.26 -3.09
N ILE A 18 5.24 -2.53 -1.79
CA ILE A 18 4.06 -3.00 -1.07
C ILE A 18 3.75 -2.02 0.05
N TYR A 19 2.51 -1.61 0.16
CA TYR A 19 2.04 -0.79 1.27
C TYR A 19 1.02 -1.57 2.09
N TRP A 20 1.25 -1.60 3.41
CA TRP A 20 0.36 -2.20 4.39
C TRP A 20 -0.24 -1.09 5.21
N PRO A 21 -1.57 -0.82 5.13
CA PRO A 21 -2.18 0.24 5.92
C PRO A 21 -2.16 -0.05 7.42
N TYR A 22 -2.08 -1.34 7.77
CA TYR A 22 -1.92 -1.77 9.16
C TYR A 22 -1.37 -3.19 9.16
N ALA A 23 -0.74 -3.56 10.28
CA ALA A 23 -0.32 -4.93 10.52
C ALA A 23 -1.19 -5.53 11.61
N GLU A 24 -1.33 -6.85 11.60
CA GLU A 24 -2.12 -7.53 12.62
C GLU A 24 -1.56 -7.23 14.01
N GLY A 25 -2.42 -6.73 14.88
CA GLY A 25 -2.02 -6.35 16.24
C GLY A 25 -1.36 -4.99 16.35
N GLU A 26 -1.06 -4.33 15.24
CA GLU A 26 -0.44 -3.02 15.23
C GLU A 26 -1.22 -2.10 14.29
N LEU A 27 -1.32 -0.84 14.67
CA LEU A 27 -2.08 0.16 13.92
C LEU A 27 -1.18 1.07 13.12
N GLU A 28 0.05 0.66 12.89
CA GLU A 28 1.01 1.44 12.13
C GLU A 28 1.12 0.92 10.71
N ALA A 29 1.10 1.84 9.77
CA ALA A 29 1.35 1.50 8.38
C ALA A 29 2.81 1.13 8.19
N ALA A 30 3.07 0.25 7.24
CA ALA A 30 4.41 -0.16 6.89
C ALA A 30 4.51 -0.33 5.39
N ASP A 31 5.69 -0.15 4.84
CA ASP A 31 5.90 -0.43 3.43
C ASP A 31 7.17 -1.25 3.22
N GLU A 32 7.26 -1.88 2.06
CA GLU A 32 8.36 -2.76 1.70
C GLU A 32 8.76 -2.50 0.26
N LEU A 33 10.04 -2.66 -0.02
CA LEU A 33 10.58 -2.50 -1.37
C LEU A 33 11.48 -3.69 -1.71
N TYR A 34 11.26 -4.28 -2.87
CA TYR A 34 12.05 -5.39 -3.34
C TYR A 34 12.63 -5.10 -4.72
N HIS A 35 13.92 -5.38 -4.89
CA HIS A 35 14.61 -5.24 -6.16
C HIS A 35 14.49 -6.56 -6.93
N LEU A 36 13.43 -6.73 -7.70
CA LEU A 36 13.08 -7.99 -8.34
C LEU A 36 14.18 -8.49 -9.29
N ALA A 37 14.88 -7.57 -9.95
CA ALA A 37 15.95 -7.94 -10.88
C ALA A 37 17.07 -8.73 -10.19
N GLU A 38 17.30 -8.48 -8.89
CA GLU A 38 18.34 -9.13 -8.10
C GLU A 38 17.80 -10.09 -7.05
N ASP A 39 16.50 -9.99 -6.73
CA ASP A 39 15.90 -10.72 -5.62
C ASP A 39 14.52 -11.24 -6.05
N ARG A 40 14.53 -12.24 -6.91
CA ARG A 40 13.29 -12.79 -7.48
C ARG A 40 12.36 -13.42 -6.45
N LEU A 41 12.91 -13.85 -5.32
CA LEU A 41 12.11 -14.50 -4.28
C LEU A 41 11.64 -13.51 -3.20
N GLU A 42 11.97 -12.22 -3.35
CA GLU A 42 11.54 -11.18 -2.43
C GLU A 42 11.95 -11.47 -0.98
N LEU A 43 13.22 -11.83 -0.80
CA LEU A 43 13.75 -12.17 0.50
C LEU A 43 14.36 -10.99 1.25
N ASN A 44 14.72 -9.92 0.53
CA ASN A 44 15.42 -8.78 1.10
C ASN A 44 14.63 -7.49 0.89
N ASN A 45 13.98 -7.01 1.93
CA ASN A 45 13.31 -5.71 1.91
C ASN A 45 14.37 -4.62 1.98
N VAL A 46 14.56 -3.88 0.89
CA VAL A 46 15.60 -2.86 0.77
C VAL A 46 15.08 -1.43 1.02
N LEU A 47 13.92 -1.32 1.64
CA LEU A 47 13.27 -0.03 1.88
C LEU A 47 14.20 1.02 2.51
N ARG A 48 15.07 0.58 3.42
CA ARG A 48 15.95 1.48 4.17
C ARG A 48 17.37 1.56 3.62
N ASP A 49 17.66 0.82 2.57
CA ASP A 49 19.00 0.84 1.98
C ASP A 49 19.27 2.18 1.32
N SER A 50 20.44 2.74 1.58
CA SER A 50 20.79 4.07 1.05
C SER A 50 20.82 4.13 -0.47
N ASP A 51 21.21 3.04 -1.11
CA ASP A 51 21.28 2.96 -2.57
C ASP A 51 19.94 2.63 -3.23
N ALA A 52 18.89 2.39 -2.44
CA ALA A 52 17.57 2.11 -2.97
C ALA A 52 16.61 3.32 -2.85
N GLN A 53 17.06 4.43 -2.30
CA GLN A 53 16.16 5.55 -2.01
C GLN A 53 15.59 6.23 -3.26
N GLU A 54 16.36 6.30 -4.33
CA GLU A 54 15.86 6.84 -5.58
C GLU A 54 14.76 5.96 -6.16
N ALA A 55 14.97 4.64 -6.16
CA ALA A 55 13.97 3.69 -6.61
C ALA A 55 12.73 3.74 -5.72
N LEU A 56 12.91 3.88 -4.41
CA LEU A 56 11.78 4.00 -3.47
C LEU A 56 10.92 5.22 -3.80
N ALA A 57 11.55 6.36 -4.05
CA ALA A 57 10.82 7.58 -4.40
C ALA A 57 10.00 7.39 -5.69
N GLU A 58 10.58 6.76 -6.70
CA GLU A 58 9.88 6.49 -7.95
C GLU A 58 8.73 5.50 -7.75
N MET A 59 8.94 4.45 -6.96
CA MET A 59 7.90 3.45 -6.70
C MET A 59 6.77 4.03 -5.87
N ARG A 60 7.07 4.90 -4.91
CA ARG A 60 6.04 5.58 -4.14
C ARG A 60 5.21 6.53 -5.01
N LYS A 61 5.85 7.19 -5.95
CA LYS A 61 5.17 8.04 -6.92
C LYS A 61 4.21 7.22 -7.78
N THR A 62 4.67 6.08 -8.27
CA THR A 62 3.84 5.15 -9.05
C THR A 62 2.66 4.65 -8.22
N TYR A 63 2.92 4.29 -6.97
CA TYR A 63 1.89 3.84 -6.05
C TYR A 63 0.84 4.93 -5.81
N ASP A 64 1.27 6.14 -5.52
CA ASP A 64 0.36 7.25 -5.25
C ASP A 64 -0.52 7.56 -6.47
N ALA A 65 0.04 7.47 -7.68
CA ALA A 65 -0.73 7.66 -8.89
C ALA A 65 -1.80 6.57 -9.06
N ALA A 66 -1.46 5.33 -8.72
CA ALA A 66 -2.41 4.22 -8.78
C ALA A 66 -3.55 4.41 -7.79
N VAL A 67 -3.26 4.84 -6.57
CA VAL A 67 -4.28 5.10 -5.55
C VAL A 67 -5.17 6.28 -5.98
N THR A 68 -4.59 7.33 -6.53
CA THR A 68 -5.36 8.47 -7.03
C THR A 68 -6.32 8.04 -8.13
N ALA A 69 -5.86 7.22 -9.06
CA ALA A 69 -6.72 6.69 -10.12
C ALA A 69 -7.85 5.84 -9.54
N TRP A 70 -7.54 5.02 -8.55
CA TRP A 70 -8.54 4.19 -7.87
C TRP A 70 -9.64 5.05 -7.25
N LYS A 71 -9.26 6.12 -6.53
CA LYS A 71 -10.23 7.01 -5.90
C LYS A 71 -11.14 7.71 -6.89
N LYS A 72 -10.67 7.91 -8.11
CA LYS A 72 -11.47 8.55 -9.16
C LYS A 72 -12.50 7.63 -9.79
N GLU A 73 -12.32 6.33 -9.67
CA GLU A 73 -13.31 5.40 -10.18
C GLU A 73 -14.54 5.44 -9.31
N SER A 74 -15.65 5.84 -9.91
CA SER A 74 -16.91 6.00 -9.19
C SER A 74 -17.86 4.88 -9.58
N VAL A 75 -17.93 3.85 -8.73
CA VAL A 75 -18.91 2.78 -8.89
C VAL A 75 -19.83 2.86 -7.67
N PRO A 76 -21.06 3.38 -7.84
CA PRO A 76 -21.92 3.74 -6.70
C PRO A 76 -22.23 2.62 -5.71
N TYR A 77 -22.24 1.39 -6.18
CA TYR A 77 -22.58 0.23 -5.34
C TYR A 77 -21.35 -0.55 -4.88
N HIS A 78 -20.15 0.01 -5.08
CA HIS A 78 -18.91 -0.60 -4.62
C HIS A 78 -18.17 0.31 -3.66
N SER A 79 -17.37 -0.29 -2.81
CA SER A 79 -16.57 0.42 -1.83
C SER A 79 -15.19 0.83 -2.36
N TYR A 80 -15.04 0.99 -3.67
CA TYR A 80 -13.75 1.31 -4.29
C TYR A 80 -13.13 2.58 -3.74
N LYS A 81 -13.93 3.61 -3.59
CA LYS A 81 -13.43 4.89 -3.10
C LYS A 81 -12.92 4.78 -1.67
N GLN A 82 -13.65 4.03 -0.85
CA GLN A 82 -13.29 3.81 0.54
C GLN A 82 -11.99 3.00 0.65
N TYR A 83 -11.84 1.97 -0.18
CA TYR A 83 -10.59 1.21 -0.21
C TYR A 83 -9.43 2.07 -0.69
N GLY A 84 -9.65 2.99 -1.62
CA GLY A 84 -8.65 3.95 -2.04
C GLY A 84 -8.14 4.79 -0.87
N THR A 85 -9.03 5.21 0.01
CA THR A 85 -8.64 5.95 1.22
C THR A 85 -7.81 5.09 2.17
N ILE A 86 -8.20 3.83 2.35
CA ILE A 86 -7.46 2.90 3.21
C ILE A 86 -6.03 2.69 2.70
N PHE A 87 -5.86 2.57 1.40
CA PHE A 87 -4.55 2.33 0.81
C PHE A 87 -3.76 3.59 0.47
N ASP A 88 -4.33 4.77 0.74
CA ASP A 88 -3.60 6.02 0.58
C ASP A 88 -2.59 6.16 1.71
N ARG A 89 -1.30 6.07 1.37
CA ARG A 89 -0.23 6.11 2.39
C ARG A 89 -0.09 7.46 3.07
N HIS A 90 -0.75 8.49 2.58
CA HIS A 90 -0.73 9.84 3.16
C HIS A 90 -1.86 10.08 4.16
N VAL A 91 -2.84 9.19 4.22
CA VAL A 91 -3.98 9.31 5.14
C VAL A 91 -3.62 8.63 6.45
N LYS A 92 -3.90 9.31 7.57
CA LYS A 92 -3.60 8.78 8.90
C LYS A 92 -4.58 7.68 9.30
N TRP A 93 -4.12 6.78 10.15
CA TRP A 93 -4.94 5.65 10.59
C TRP A 93 -6.26 6.08 11.25
N ALA A 94 -6.25 7.18 12.01
CA ALA A 94 -7.47 7.65 12.67
C ALA A 94 -8.61 7.86 11.66
N GLU A 95 -8.29 8.41 10.49
CA GLU A 95 -9.27 8.62 9.43
C GLU A 95 -9.62 7.31 8.73
N LYS A 96 -8.61 6.46 8.49
CA LYS A 96 -8.82 5.15 7.88
C LYS A 96 -9.71 4.25 8.74
N ARG A 97 -9.57 4.35 10.04
CA ARG A 97 -10.33 3.54 10.98
C ARG A 97 -11.84 3.74 10.80
N GLU A 98 -12.27 4.98 10.62
CA GLU A 98 -13.69 5.27 10.40
C GLU A 98 -14.18 4.60 9.11
N VAL A 99 -13.40 4.71 8.04
CA VAL A 99 -13.73 4.09 6.76
C VAL A 99 -13.75 2.57 6.90
N PHE A 100 -12.74 2.01 7.56
CA PHE A 100 -12.61 0.57 7.74
C PHE A 100 -13.78 -0.01 8.53
N LEU A 101 -14.18 0.65 9.61
CA LEU A 101 -15.32 0.21 10.41
C LEU A 101 -16.63 0.28 9.61
N GLY A 102 -16.77 1.27 8.74
CA GLY A 102 -17.91 1.37 7.85
C GLY A 102 -18.01 0.21 6.87
N LEU A 103 -16.89 -0.28 6.40
CA LEU A 103 -16.85 -1.40 5.44
C LEU A 103 -17.20 -2.75 6.09
N GLN A 104 -17.10 -2.85 7.40
CA GLN A 104 -17.39 -4.10 8.12
C GLN A 104 -18.86 -4.27 8.50
N LYS A 105 -19.67 -3.29 8.25
CA LYS A 105 -21.11 -3.35 8.59
C LYS A 105 -21.91 -4.09 7.51
#